data_9470593096c469c64166c468e03f41bc
#
_entry.id   9470593096c469c64166c468e03f41bc
#
_cell.length_a   1.000
_cell.length_b   1.000
_cell.length_c   1.000
_cell.angle_alpha   90.00
_cell.angle_beta   90.00
_cell.angle_gamma   90.00
#
_symmetry.space_group_name_H-M   'P 1'
#
loop_
_entity.id
_entity.type
_entity.pdbx_description
1 polymer ?
#
loop_
_entity_poly.entity_id
_entity_poly.type
_entity_poly.pdbx_seq_one_letter_code
_entity_poly.pdbx_strand_id
1 'polypeptide(L)'
;MRGSLDWNMENQKSYALITGASSGMGLEYARQMAAKGYNILVVSNRDEDNVKVAESLKAEFGVDAQPFYADLSKTEASQAVFDWTVEKGYRVDVLISNAGLLVFNKLENIPAAKMDLIIGVHCLATAHLCRLFGSQMKERAVALSRQRTEEAIAAGAKPGSRKAKRAGKLRKGECGRILIMSSLAAYLPYPTISIYSATKAFSKAFGTAIWVELRDWGISVTTVCPSAVDTPLIGLKPSLRKLAHNLGVMIYPQTLVKKALRAMFHGKRIVVPTLLAKIAVGFCSILPMHCVSWIAHIPVIKKNVYDAV
;
A
#
# COMPACT_ATOMS: atom_id res chain seq x y z
N MET A 1 -30.41 11.83 -0.78
CA MET A 1 -30.46 12.07 0.69
C MET A 1 -29.24 11.37 1.28
N ARG A 2 -28.18 12.12 1.62
CA ARG A 2 -27.03 11.57 2.38
C ARG A 2 -27.39 11.71 3.84
N GLY A 3 -27.77 10.60 4.48
CA GLY A 3 -27.94 10.57 5.93
C GLY A 3 -26.61 10.92 6.59
N SER A 4 -26.65 11.84 7.55
CA SER A 4 -25.53 12.11 8.46
C SER A 4 -25.19 10.80 9.18
N LEU A 5 -24.09 10.17 8.81
CA LEU A 5 -23.52 9.06 9.59
C LEU A 5 -23.04 9.66 10.92
N ASP A 6 -23.80 9.43 12.00
CA ASP A 6 -23.38 9.78 13.36
C ASP A 6 -22.17 8.92 13.72
N TRP A 7 -21.00 9.47 13.50
CA TRP A 7 -19.73 8.86 13.87
C TRP A 7 -19.47 9.04 15.37
N ASN A 8 -20.03 8.13 16.17
CA ASN A 8 -19.67 8.05 17.58
C ASN A 8 -18.25 7.45 17.68
N MET A 9 -17.23 8.30 17.77
CA MET A 9 -15.82 7.94 17.62
C MET A 9 -15.23 7.16 18.80
N GLU A 10 -15.89 7.16 19.96
CA GLU A 10 -15.29 6.63 21.20
C GLU A 10 -15.37 5.11 21.34
N ASN A 11 -16.26 4.41 20.61
CA ASN A 11 -16.45 2.96 20.76
C ASN A 11 -16.24 2.10 19.49
N GLN A 12 -15.81 2.67 18.38
CA GLN A 12 -15.59 1.90 17.16
C GLN A 12 -14.20 1.27 17.13
N LYS A 13 -14.14 -0.05 16.94
CA LYS A 13 -12.87 -0.79 16.73
C LYS A 13 -12.16 -0.30 15.47
N SER A 14 -10.87 -0.04 15.59
CA SER A 14 -10.00 0.37 14.47
C SER A 14 -9.64 -0.81 13.59
N TYR A 15 -9.83 -0.69 12.28
CA TYR A 15 -9.49 -1.73 11.30
C TYR A 15 -8.36 -1.30 10.38
N ALA A 16 -7.51 -2.29 10.03
CA ALA A 16 -6.59 -2.20 8.90
C ALA A 16 -7.14 -3.05 7.75
N LEU A 17 -7.45 -2.43 6.63
CA LEU A 17 -7.83 -3.10 5.40
C LEU A 17 -6.58 -3.38 4.57
N ILE A 18 -6.38 -4.65 4.21
CA ILE A 18 -5.17 -5.09 3.49
C ILE A 18 -5.59 -5.85 2.24
N THR A 19 -5.20 -5.35 1.08
CA THR A 19 -5.44 -6.03 -0.18
C THR A 19 -4.34 -7.03 -0.51
N GLY A 20 -4.70 -8.18 -1.08
CA GLY A 20 -3.77 -9.28 -1.32
C GLY A 20 -3.29 -9.95 -0.02
N ALA A 21 -4.14 -9.94 1.02
CA ALA A 21 -3.78 -10.40 2.36
C ALA A 21 -3.74 -11.92 2.54
N SER A 22 -4.19 -12.69 1.55
CA SER A 22 -4.22 -14.16 1.60
C SER A 22 -2.85 -14.83 1.59
N SER A 23 -1.78 -14.13 1.20
CA SER A 23 -0.44 -14.73 1.10
C SER A 23 0.68 -13.68 1.09
N GLY A 24 1.93 -14.14 1.17
CA GLY A 24 3.13 -13.34 0.94
C GLY A 24 3.21 -12.09 1.82
N MET A 25 3.51 -10.94 1.18
CA MET A 25 3.64 -9.67 1.90
C MET A 25 2.33 -9.20 2.52
N GLY A 26 1.18 -9.45 1.87
CA GLY A 26 -0.13 -9.05 2.40
C GLY A 26 -0.47 -9.78 3.68
N LEU A 27 -0.23 -11.09 3.75
CA LEU A 27 -0.37 -11.88 4.97
C LEU A 27 0.55 -11.36 6.08
N GLU A 28 1.79 -11.04 5.74
CA GLU A 28 2.74 -10.51 6.71
C GLU A 28 2.33 -9.12 7.23
N TYR A 29 1.77 -8.25 6.38
CA TYR A 29 1.15 -6.99 6.81
C TYR A 29 0.00 -7.26 7.78
N ALA A 30 -0.87 -8.24 7.48
CA ALA A 30 -2.01 -8.59 8.33
C ALA A 30 -1.53 -9.06 9.71
N ARG A 31 -0.55 -9.96 9.78
CA ARG A 31 0.04 -10.45 11.04
C ARG A 31 0.66 -9.32 11.88
N GLN A 32 1.50 -8.48 11.25
CA GLN A 32 2.16 -7.40 12.00
C GLN A 32 1.20 -6.28 12.42
N MET A 33 0.10 -6.06 11.70
CA MET A 33 -0.94 -5.12 12.11
C MET A 33 -1.82 -5.72 13.24
N ALA A 34 -2.17 -7.01 13.15
CA ALA A 34 -2.87 -7.73 14.22
C ALA A 34 -2.05 -7.74 15.52
N ALA A 35 -0.74 -8.01 15.44
CA ALA A 35 0.18 -7.93 16.58
C ALA A 35 0.28 -6.52 17.21
N LYS A 36 -0.19 -5.48 16.53
CA LYS A 36 -0.31 -4.10 17.04
C LYS A 36 -1.70 -3.78 17.59
N GLY A 37 -2.59 -4.77 17.66
CA GLY A 37 -3.95 -4.61 18.18
C GLY A 37 -4.98 -4.07 17.17
N TYR A 38 -4.62 -3.96 15.88
CA TYR A 38 -5.61 -3.62 14.86
C TYR A 38 -6.49 -4.82 14.52
N ASN A 39 -7.78 -4.60 14.33
CA ASN A 39 -8.63 -5.56 13.66
C ASN A 39 -8.30 -5.57 12.17
N ILE A 40 -8.52 -6.69 11.49
CA ILE A 40 -8.01 -6.89 10.13
C ILE A 40 -9.16 -7.19 9.17
N LEU A 41 -9.18 -6.48 8.04
CA LEU A 41 -10.01 -6.80 6.89
C LEU A 41 -9.11 -7.45 5.82
N VAL A 42 -9.30 -8.76 5.64
CA VAL A 42 -8.51 -9.60 4.74
C VAL A 42 -9.17 -9.61 3.36
N VAL A 43 -8.61 -8.90 2.39
CA VAL A 43 -9.21 -8.75 1.05
C VAL A 43 -8.31 -9.38 -0.01
N SER A 44 -8.82 -10.36 -0.73
CA SER A 44 -8.17 -10.93 -1.92
C SER A 44 -9.16 -11.70 -2.79
N ASN A 45 -8.71 -12.16 -3.96
CA ASN A 45 -9.47 -13.04 -4.86
C ASN A 45 -9.31 -14.53 -4.55
N ARG A 46 -8.97 -14.88 -3.30
CA ARG A 46 -8.83 -16.27 -2.81
C ARG A 46 -9.67 -16.42 -1.56
N ASP A 47 -10.93 -16.80 -1.77
CA ASP A 47 -11.92 -16.80 -0.69
C ASP A 47 -11.55 -17.73 0.47
N GLU A 48 -11.25 -19.01 0.17
CA GLU A 48 -10.84 -19.96 1.19
C GLU A 48 -9.59 -19.55 1.97
N ASP A 49 -8.60 -18.97 1.27
CA ASP A 49 -7.38 -18.50 1.91
C ASP A 49 -7.67 -17.26 2.80
N ASN A 50 -8.58 -16.38 2.37
CA ASN A 50 -9.01 -15.24 3.20
C ASN A 50 -9.63 -15.70 4.51
N VAL A 51 -10.51 -16.72 4.47
CA VAL A 51 -11.14 -17.30 5.66
C VAL A 51 -10.08 -17.90 6.59
N LYS A 52 -9.19 -18.76 6.08
CA LYS A 52 -8.11 -19.38 6.86
C LYS A 52 -7.20 -18.34 7.53
N VAL A 53 -6.85 -17.28 6.79
CA VAL A 53 -6.02 -16.18 7.32
C VAL A 53 -6.77 -15.44 8.43
N ALA A 54 -8.04 -15.10 8.22
CA ALA A 54 -8.84 -14.40 9.23
C ALA A 54 -8.97 -15.22 10.53
N GLU A 55 -9.25 -16.53 10.43
CA GLU A 55 -9.31 -17.43 11.58
C GLU A 55 -7.97 -17.54 12.31
N SER A 56 -6.86 -17.68 11.56
CA SER A 56 -5.52 -17.72 12.15
C SER A 56 -5.20 -16.43 12.92
N LEU A 57 -5.55 -15.26 12.37
CA LEU A 57 -5.32 -13.97 13.02
C LEU A 57 -6.14 -13.81 14.30
N LYS A 58 -7.41 -14.26 14.29
CA LYS A 58 -8.26 -14.30 15.49
C LYS A 58 -7.65 -15.17 16.58
N ALA A 59 -7.23 -16.38 16.21
CA ALA A 59 -6.67 -17.35 17.16
C ALA A 59 -5.32 -16.90 17.74
N GLU A 60 -4.44 -16.34 16.92
CA GLU A 60 -3.08 -15.98 17.34
C GLU A 60 -3.01 -14.65 18.09
N PHE A 61 -3.80 -13.65 17.69
CA PHE A 61 -3.68 -12.27 18.21
C PHE A 61 -4.90 -11.80 19.01
N GLY A 62 -6.00 -12.54 19.05
CA GLY A 62 -7.22 -12.14 19.75
C GLY A 62 -7.93 -10.92 19.15
N VAL A 63 -7.61 -10.54 17.92
CA VAL A 63 -8.23 -9.43 17.20
C VAL A 63 -9.44 -9.90 16.40
N ASP A 64 -10.34 -8.97 16.05
CA ASP A 64 -11.34 -9.27 15.03
C ASP A 64 -10.69 -9.27 13.65
N ALA A 65 -10.96 -10.30 12.86
CA ALA A 65 -10.46 -10.42 11.50
C ALA A 65 -11.58 -10.93 10.59
N GLN A 66 -11.86 -10.20 9.50
CA GLN A 66 -12.97 -10.48 8.61
C GLN A 66 -12.47 -10.70 7.18
N PRO A 67 -12.83 -11.83 6.54
CA PRO A 67 -12.47 -12.09 5.16
C PRO A 67 -13.47 -11.42 4.21
N PHE A 68 -12.97 -10.99 3.05
CA PHE A 68 -13.81 -10.52 1.95
C PHE A 68 -13.17 -10.91 0.61
N TYR A 69 -13.97 -11.56 -0.23
CA TYR A 69 -13.56 -11.87 -1.61
C TYR A 69 -13.68 -10.64 -2.50
N ALA A 70 -12.61 -10.28 -3.21
CA ALA A 70 -12.64 -9.25 -4.23
C ALA A 70 -11.60 -9.53 -5.33
N ASP A 71 -12.05 -9.65 -6.57
CA ASP A 71 -11.16 -9.60 -7.73
C ASP A 71 -10.93 -8.15 -8.13
N LEU A 72 -9.85 -7.59 -7.61
CA LEU A 72 -9.48 -6.18 -7.80
C LEU A 72 -9.08 -5.82 -9.25
N SER A 73 -9.09 -6.77 -10.18
CA SER A 73 -9.00 -6.48 -11.60
C SER A 73 -10.30 -5.93 -12.18
N LYS A 74 -11.42 -6.14 -11.48
CA LYS A 74 -12.75 -5.68 -11.87
C LYS A 74 -13.00 -4.26 -11.37
N THR A 75 -13.60 -3.44 -12.21
CA THR A 75 -13.81 -2.00 -11.94
C THR A 75 -14.68 -1.77 -10.70
N GLU A 76 -15.70 -2.60 -10.51
CA GLU A 76 -16.66 -2.53 -9.41
C GLU A 76 -16.11 -3.04 -8.07
N ALA A 77 -15.04 -3.85 -8.09
CA ALA A 77 -14.55 -4.53 -6.89
C ALA A 77 -14.12 -3.57 -5.77
N SER A 78 -13.50 -2.46 -6.11
CA SER A 78 -13.09 -1.45 -5.12
C SER A 78 -14.29 -0.79 -4.43
N GLN A 79 -15.37 -0.54 -5.17
CA GLN A 79 -16.61 -0.02 -4.60
C GLN A 79 -17.27 -1.06 -3.71
N ALA A 80 -17.35 -2.32 -4.14
CA ALA A 80 -17.92 -3.41 -3.34
C ALA A 80 -17.17 -3.61 -2.01
N VAL A 81 -15.82 -3.53 -2.01
CA VAL A 81 -15.03 -3.55 -0.76
C VAL A 81 -15.41 -2.39 0.15
N PHE A 82 -15.55 -1.19 -0.39
CA PHE A 82 -15.90 -0.01 0.41
C PHE A 82 -17.31 -0.12 0.98
N ASP A 83 -18.29 -0.46 0.15
CA ASP A 83 -19.71 -0.59 0.55
C ASP A 83 -19.87 -1.65 1.65
N TRP A 84 -19.17 -2.78 1.53
CA TRP A 84 -19.12 -3.80 2.58
C TRP A 84 -18.61 -3.24 3.91
N THR A 85 -17.55 -2.43 3.89
CA THR A 85 -17.03 -1.84 5.14
C THR A 85 -18.03 -0.86 5.77
N VAL A 86 -18.75 -0.11 4.95
CA VAL A 86 -19.80 0.81 5.41
C VAL A 86 -21.00 0.06 5.97
N GLU A 87 -21.50 -0.96 5.25
CA GLU A 87 -22.63 -1.79 5.69
C GLU A 87 -22.37 -2.45 7.04
N LYS A 88 -21.15 -2.99 7.24
CA LYS A 88 -20.75 -3.65 8.49
C LYS A 88 -20.30 -2.67 9.59
N GLY A 89 -20.24 -1.39 9.32
CA GLY A 89 -19.77 -0.38 10.28
C GLY A 89 -18.29 -0.49 10.64
N TYR A 90 -17.46 -1.04 9.76
CA TYR A 90 -16.01 -1.17 9.99
C TYR A 90 -15.32 0.18 9.80
N ARG A 91 -14.72 0.72 10.85
CA ARG A 91 -13.91 1.94 10.77
C ARG A 91 -12.52 1.62 10.26
N VAL A 92 -12.27 1.90 8.99
CA VAL A 92 -10.94 1.70 8.39
C VAL A 92 -10.05 2.91 8.70
N ASP A 93 -9.07 2.70 9.58
CA ASP A 93 -8.06 3.71 9.94
C ASP A 93 -6.75 3.51 9.19
N VAL A 94 -6.52 2.30 8.67
CA VAL A 94 -5.34 1.98 7.86
C VAL A 94 -5.76 1.25 6.59
N LEU A 95 -5.40 1.80 5.44
CA LEU A 95 -5.50 1.15 4.14
C LEU A 95 -4.12 0.71 3.67
N ILE A 96 -3.92 -0.58 3.42
CA ILE A 96 -2.70 -1.14 2.82
C ILE A 96 -3.04 -1.68 1.44
N SER A 97 -2.79 -0.89 0.40
CA SER A 97 -2.91 -1.29 -1.00
C SER A 97 -1.67 -2.08 -1.40
N ASN A 98 -1.75 -3.41 -1.19
CA ASN A 98 -0.64 -4.33 -1.41
C ASN A 98 -0.90 -5.31 -2.55
N ALA A 99 -2.15 -5.62 -2.89
CA ALA A 99 -2.48 -6.54 -3.98
C ALA A 99 -1.66 -6.24 -5.24
N GLY A 100 -1.13 -7.28 -5.84
CA GLY A 100 -0.31 -7.10 -7.03
C GLY A 100 0.17 -8.43 -7.61
N LEU A 101 0.61 -8.35 -8.86
CA LEU A 101 1.15 -9.47 -9.61
C LEU A 101 2.38 -8.99 -10.39
N LEU A 102 3.22 -9.92 -10.78
CA LEU A 102 4.36 -9.67 -11.64
C LEU A 102 4.06 -10.29 -13.02
N VAL A 103 4.19 -9.48 -14.05
CA VAL A 103 4.20 -9.94 -15.44
C VAL A 103 5.63 -9.79 -15.94
N PHE A 104 6.25 -10.91 -16.23
CA PHE A 104 7.62 -11.01 -16.71
C PHE A 104 7.61 -11.64 -18.10
N ASN A 105 7.70 -10.81 -19.14
CA ASN A 105 7.72 -11.24 -20.54
C ASN A 105 8.19 -10.07 -21.45
N LYS A 106 8.60 -10.38 -22.69
CA LYS A 106 8.79 -9.38 -23.74
C LYS A 106 7.43 -8.76 -24.10
N LEU A 107 7.43 -7.49 -24.46
CA LEU A 107 6.21 -6.73 -24.70
C LEU A 107 5.27 -7.43 -25.71
N GLU A 108 5.85 -7.91 -26.81
CA GLU A 108 5.13 -8.58 -27.90
C GLU A 108 4.46 -9.90 -27.46
N ASN A 109 4.96 -10.52 -26.39
CA ASN A 109 4.45 -11.80 -25.86
C ASN A 109 3.49 -11.64 -24.68
N ILE A 110 3.17 -10.41 -24.24
CA ILE A 110 2.24 -10.19 -23.15
C ILE A 110 0.81 -10.15 -23.71
N PRO A 111 -0.06 -11.11 -23.35
CA PRO A 111 -1.47 -11.06 -23.76
C PRO A 111 -2.15 -9.80 -23.26
N ALA A 112 -3.01 -9.18 -24.08
CA ALA A 112 -3.75 -7.97 -23.71
C ALA A 112 -4.51 -8.13 -22.38
N ALA A 113 -5.16 -9.25 -22.18
CA ALA A 113 -5.86 -9.56 -20.90
C ALA A 113 -4.93 -9.53 -19.67
N LYS A 114 -3.64 -9.85 -19.81
CA LYS A 114 -2.64 -9.72 -18.73
C LYS A 114 -2.24 -8.28 -18.51
N MET A 115 -2.21 -7.45 -19.55
CA MET A 115 -1.98 -6.01 -19.41
C MET A 115 -3.14 -5.35 -18.67
N ASP A 116 -4.37 -5.66 -19.06
CA ASP A 116 -5.58 -5.15 -18.41
C ASP A 116 -5.64 -5.57 -16.93
N LEU A 117 -5.33 -6.84 -16.64
CA LEU A 117 -5.28 -7.37 -15.29
C LEU A 117 -4.29 -6.61 -14.40
N ILE A 118 -3.05 -6.40 -14.86
CA ILE A 118 -2.02 -5.72 -14.05
C ILE A 118 -2.35 -4.23 -13.86
N ILE A 119 -2.88 -3.56 -14.89
CA ILE A 119 -3.33 -2.17 -14.80
C ILE A 119 -4.51 -2.05 -13.85
N GLY A 120 -5.50 -2.94 -13.98
CA GLY A 120 -6.68 -3.00 -13.10
C GLY A 120 -6.27 -3.09 -11.63
N VAL A 121 -5.45 -4.08 -11.29
CA VAL A 121 -5.03 -4.33 -9.90
C VAL A 121 -4.09 -3.23 -9.37
N HIS A 122 -3.05 -2.87 -10.13
CA HIS A 122 -2.02 -1.96 -9.61
C HIS A 122 -2.41 -0.49 -9.65
N CYS A 123 -3.14 -0.08 -10.70
CA CYS A 123 -3.46 1.33 -10.92
C CYS A 123 -4.89 1.66 -10.50
N LEU A 124 -5.88 1.02 -11.13
CA LEU A 124 -7.28 1.37 -10.94
C LEU A 124 -7.76 1.05 -9.53
N ALA A 125 -7.57 -0.18 -9.06
CA ALA A 125 -7.98 -0.58 -7.72
C ALA A 125 -7.27 0.26 -6.64
N THR A 126 -5.96 0.48 -6.77
CA THR A 126 -5.22 1.34 -5.85
C THR A 126 -5.78 2.76 -5.81
N ALA A 127 -6.03 3.37 -6.97
CA ALA A 127 -6.58 4.72 -7.06
C ALA A 127 -8.00 4.82 -6.48
N HIS A 128 -8.87 3.85 -6.83
CA HIS A 128 -10.25 3.82 -6.35
C HIS A 128 -10.32 3.62 -4.83
N LEU A 129 -9.59 2.65 -4.28
CA LEU A 129 -9.55 2.43 -2.83
C LEU A 129 -9.00 3.65 -2.08
N CYS A 130 -7.91 4.24 -2.56
CA CYS A 130 -7.37 5.46 -1.97
C CYS A 130 -8.36 6.63 -2.02
N ARG A 131 -9.12 6.78 -3.11
CA ARG A 131 -10.17 7.80 -3.24
C ARG A 131 -11.30 7.56 -2.24
N LEU A 132 -11.82 6.36 -2.17
CA LEU A 132 -12.96 6.01 -1.31
C LEU A 132 -12.60 6.16 0.17
N PHE A 133 -11.56 5.45 0.64
CA PHE A 133 -11.14 5.50 2.03
C PHE A 133 -10.48 6.83 2.41
N GLY A 134 -9.74 7.46 1.50
CA GLY A 134 -9.19 8.79 1.71
C GLY A 134 -10.28 9.85 1.90
N SER A 135 -11.38 9.79 1.15
CA SER A 135 -12.55 10.67 1.33
C SER A 135 -13.22 10.43 2.68
N GLN A 136 -13.45 9.16 3.06
CA GLN A 136 -14.02 8.82 4.36
C GLN A 136 -13.12 9.29 5.53
N MET A 137 -11.80 9.09 5.42
CA MET A 137 -10.85 9.60 6.41
C MET A 137 -10.88 11.13 6.49
N LYS A 138 -11.03 11.83 5.35
CA LYS A 138 -11.14 13.29 5.29
C LYS A 138 -12.43 13.80 5.95
N GLU A 139 -13.56 13.14 5.74
CA GLU A 139 -14.82 13.48 6.41
C GLU A 139 -14.66 13.42 7.94
N ARG A 140 -14.05 12.35 8.45
CA ARG A 140 -13.71 12.24 9.89
C ARG A 140 -12.76 13.34 10.37
N ALA A 141 -11.78 13.69 9.55
CA ALA A 141 -10.82 14.76 9.85
C ALA A 141 -11.51 16.13 10.00
N VAL A 142 -12.44 16.43 9.10
CA VAL A 142 -13.24 17.67 9.17
C VAL A 142 -14.08 17.71 10.44
N ALA A 143 -14.78 16.62 10.76
CA ALA A 143 -15.61 16.52 11.97
C ALA A 143 -14.76 16.71 13.24
N LEU A 144 -13.63 16.02 13.37
CA LEU A 144 -12.73 16.10 14.51
C LEU A 144 -12.13 17.52 14.67
N SER A 145 -11.70 18.12 13.57
CA SER A 145 -11.14 19.50 13.57
C SER A 145 -12.18 20.51 14.02
N ARG A 146 -13.41 20.38 13.55
CA ARG A 146 -14.55 21.22 13.93
C ARG A 146 -14.86 21.07 15.40
N GLN A 147 -15.06 19.84 15.90
CA GLN A 147 -15.34 19.54 17.30
C GLN A 147 -14.31 20.20 18.23
N ARG A 148 -13.00 19.98 17.98
CA ARG A 148 -11.91 20.58 18.79
C ARG A 148 -11.92 22.09 18.76
N THR A 149 -12.28 22.69 17.65
CA THR A 149 -12.38 24.13 17.52
C THR A 149 -13.55 24.68 18.34
N GLU A 150 -14.70 24.01 18.28
CA GLU A 150 -15.91 24.36 19.07
C GLU A 150 -15.66 24.20 20.58
N GLU A 151 -15.03 23.11 21.01
CA GLU A 151 -14.62 22.89 22.40
C GLU A 151 -13.68 24.00 22.90
N ALA A 152 -12.69 24.43 22.09
CA ALA A 152 -11.80 25.51 22.45
C ALA A 152 -12.53 26.87 22.58
N ILE A 153 -13.54 27.11 21.74
CA ILE A 153 -14.38 28.31 21.80
C ILE A 153 -15.23 28.27 23.06
N ALA A 154 -15.86 27.15 23.37
CA ALA A 154 -16.61 26.95 24.61
C ALA A 154 -15.75 27.14 25.87
N ALA A 155 -14.44 26.77 25.77
CA ALA A 155 -13.44 27.04 26.83
C ALA A 155 -12.86 28.46 26.81
N GLY A 156 -13.52 29.41 26.15
CA GLY A 156 -13.18 30.84 26.18
C GLY A 156 -12.19 31.30 25.09
N ALA A 157 -11.91 30.52 24.06
CA ALA A 157 -11.15 31.02 22.91
C ALA A 157 -12.07 31.86 22.01
N LYS A 158 -11.63 33.07 21.60
CA LYS A 158 -12.39 33.86 20.64
C LYS A 158 -12.53 33.14 19.29
N PRO A 159 -13.73 33.13 18.67
CA PRO A 159 -13.92 32.59 17.33
C PRO A 159 -12.93 33.18 16.34
N GLY A 160 -12.32 32.32 15.46
CA GLY A 160 -11.32 32.73 14.48
C GLY A 160 -9.92 33.10 15.05
N SER A 161 -9.75 33.10 16.36
CA SER A 161 -8.45 33.39 17.00
C SER A 161 -7.41 32.29 16.68
N ARG A 162 -6.11 32.67 16.86
CA ARG A 162 -5.00 31.70 16.72
C ARG A 162 -5.15 30.51 17.69
N LYS A 163 -5.71 30.73 18.90
CA LYS A 163 -5.97 29.65 19.88
C LYS A 163 -7.00 28.66 19.37
N ALA A 164 -8.14 29.15 18.85
CA ALA A 164 -9.19 28.29 18.27
C ALA A 164 -8.68 27.51 17.04
N LYS A 165 -8.00 28.18 16.09
CA LYS A 165 -7.40 27.54 14.91
C LYS A 165 -6.37 26.48 15.28
N ARG A 166 -5.57 26.72 16.33
CA ARG A 166 -4.56 25.75 16.80
C ARG A 166 -5.20 24.53 17.45
N ALA A 167 -6.31 24.67 18.12
CA ALA A 167 -7.06 23.56 18.72
C ALA A 167 -7.58 22.58 17.65
N GLY A 168 -8.13 23.08 16.54
CA GLY A 168 -8.60 22.25 15.42
C GLY A 168 -7.50 21.62 14.57
N LYS A 169 -6.22 21.91 14.83
CA LYS A 169 -5.12 21.37 14.03
C LYS A 169 -4.94 19.88 14.27
N LEU A 170 -4.95 19.10 13.18
CA LEU A 170 -4.80 17.66 13.19
C LEU A 170 -3.33 17.24 13.17
N ARG A 171 -3.02 16.13 13.86
CA ARG A 171 -1.68 15.53 13.86
C ARG A 171 -1.53 14.61 12.67
N LYS A 172 -0.31 14.42 12.23
CA LYS A 172 0.02 13.51 11.12
C LYS A 172 -0.41 12.07 11.42
N GLY A 173 -1.22 11.49 10.54
CA GLY A 173 -1.73 10.13 10.66
C GLY A 173 -2.80 9.94 11.74
N GLU A 174 -3.35 11.00 12.29
CA GLU A 174 -4.39 10.94 13.32
C GLU A 174 -5.74 10.50 12.75
N CYS A 175 -6.06 10.97 11.54
CA CYS A 175 -7.34 10.68 10.89
C CYS A 175 -7.29 9.48 9.94
N GLY A 176 -6.12 8.94 9.68
CA GLY A 176 -5.95 7.75 8.88
C GLY A 176 -4.55 7.60 8.28
N ARG A 177 -4.28 6.39 7.79
CA ARG A 177 -3.01 6.05 7.14
C ARG A 177 -3.26 5.23 5.88
N ILE A 178 -2.56 5.57 4.82
CA ILE A 178 -2.58 4.84 3.55
C ILE A 178 -1.17 4.38 3.25
N LEU A 179 -1.00 3.09 2.97
CA LEU A 179 0.25 2.51 2.49
C LEU A 179 0.04 1.94 1.10
N ILE A 180 0.89 2.32 0.15
CA ILE A 180 0.83 1.88 -1.25
C ILE A 180 2.10 1.11 -1.58
N MET A 181 1.94 -0.12 -2.09
CA MET A 181 3.06 -0.94 -2.54
C MET A 181 3.45 -0.61 -3.97
N SER A 182 4.57 0.10 -4.11
CA SER A 182 5.28 0.31 -5.36
C SER A 182 6.43 -0.71 -5.50
N SER A 183 7.51 -0.34 -6.16
CA SER A 183 8.71 -1.16 -6.37
C SER A 183 9.92 -0.28 -6.70
N LEU A 184 11.12 -0.83 -6.57
CA LEU A 184 12.34 -0.24 -7.16
C LEU A 184 12.21 -0.09 -8.68
N ALA A 185 11.45 -0.97 -9.35
CA ALA A 185 11.13 -0.88 -10.76
C ALA A 185 10.45 0.42 -11.19
N ALA A 186 9.88 1.17 -10.23
CA ALA A 186 9.33 2.51 -10.47
C ALA A 186 10.41 3.59 -10.74
N TYR A 187 11.66 3.30 -10.45
CA TYR A 187 12.80 4.19 -10.69
C TYR A 187 13.65 3.73 -11.86
N LEU A 188 13.66 2.43 -12.11
CA LEU A 188 14.45 1.82 -13.19
C LEU A 188 13.54 0.92 -14.01
N PRO A 189 12.94 1.44 -15.09
CA PRO A 189 12.22 0.59 -16.05
C PRO A 189 13.22 -0.37 -16.72
N TYR A 190 12.89 -1.67 -16.66
CA TYR A 190 13.74 -2.72 -17.20
C TYR A 190 13.00 -3.49 -18.29
N PRO A 191 13.68 -3.90 -19.37
CA PRO A 191 13.11 -4.81 -20.38
C PRO A 191 12.51 -6.06 -19.71
N THR A 192 11.49 -6.65 -20.33
CA THR A 192 10.75 -7.82 -19.84
C THR A 192 9.78 -7.58 -18.66
N ILE A 193 9.89 -6.43 -17.95
CA ILE A 193 8.93 -6.00 -16.91
C ILE A 193 8.37 -4.60 -17.22
N SER A 194 8.25 -4.23 -18.49
CA SER A 194 7.86 -2.90 -18.95
C SER A 194 6.53 -2.45 -18.35
N ILE A 195 5.46 -3.25 -18.51
CA ILE A 195 4.14 -2.93 -17.97
C ILE A 195 4.13 -2.91 -16.44
N TYR A 196 4.84 -3.84 -15.79
CA TYR A 196 4.99 -3.85 -14.34
C TYR A 196 5.67 -2.56 -13.85
N SER A 197 6.80 -2.18 -14.46
CA SER A 197 7.53 -0.97 -14.10
C SER A 197 6.67 0.28 -14.26
N ALA A 198 5.90 0.37 -15.36
CA ALA A 198 4.99 1.48 -15.60
C ALA A 198 3.90 1.58 -14.52
N THR A 199 3.28 0.46 -14.13
CA THR A 199 2.26 0.47 -13.06
C THR A 199 2.84 0.80 -11.69
N LYS A 200 4.10 0.41 -11.41
CA LYS A 200 4.77 0.77 -10.15
C LYS A 200 5.25 2.23 -10.15
N ALA A 201 5.60 2.80 -11.31
CA ALA A 201 5.84 4.23 -11.47
C ALA A 201 4.54 5.04 -11.24
N PHE A 202 3.39 4.58 -11.76
CA PHE A 202 2.08 5.14 -11.44
C PHE A 202 1.86 5.15 -9.92
N SER A 203 2.01 4.01 -9.23
CA SER A 203 1.78 3.90 -7.79
C SER A 203 2.66 4.87 -6.99
N LYS A 204 3.93 5.07 -7.41
CA LYS A 204 4.86 6.01 -6.77
C LYS A 204 4.44 7.47 -6.98
N ALA A 205 4.12 7.85 -8.21
CA ALA A 205 3.69 9.20 -8.56
C ALA A 205 2.36 9.54 -7.89
N PHE A 206 1.37 8.68 -8.01
CA PHE A 206 0.05 8.81 -7.39
C PHE A 206 0.15 8.95 -5.87
N GLY A 207 0.86 8.03 -5.19
CA GLY A 207 1.05 8.09 -3.75
C GLY A 207 1.77 9.36 -3.28
N THR A 208 2.67 9.91 -4.11
CA THR A 208 3.33 11.19 -3.83
C THR A 208 2.35 12.37 -3.94
N ALA A 209 1.50 12.37 -4.96
CA ALA A 209 0.51 13.44 -5.16
C ALA A 209 -0.53 13.46 -4.02
N ILE A 210 -1.16 12.32 -3.74
CA ILE A 210 -2.18 12.25 -2.68
C ILE A 210 -1.59 12.44 -1.27
N TRP A 211 -0.30 12.22 -1.07
CA TRP A 211 0.38 12.60 0.18
C TRP A 211 0.30 14.11 0.41
N VAL A 212 0.47 14.94 -0.64
CA VAL A 212 0.33 16.40 -0.54
C VAL A 212 -1.12 16.78 -0.26
N GLU A 213 -2.08 16.17 -0.98
CA GLU A 213 -3.52 16.49 -0.88
C GLU A 213 -4.12 16.14 0.49
N LEU A 214 -3.65 15.04 1.12
CA LEU A 214 -4.25 14.50 2.32
C LEU A 214 -3.54 14.88 3.63
N ARG A 215 -2.30 15.37 3.56
CA ARG A 215 -1.47 15.63 4.76
C ARG A 215 -2.09 16.66 5.73
N ASP A 216 -2.73 17.68 5.20
CA ASP A 216 -3.29 18.77 6.02
C ASP A 216 -4.57 18.33 6.74
N TRP A 217 -5.17 17.21 6.31
CA TRP A 217 -6.29 16.55 6.95
C TRP A 217 -5.86 15.49 8.00
N GLY A 218 -4.61 15.52 8.44
CA GLY A 218 -4.10 14.53 9.38
C GLY A 218 -4.03 13.10 8.84
N ILE A 219 -4.08 12.91 7.52
CA ILE A 219 -3.96 11.62 6.86
C ILE A 219 -2.53 11.45 6.34
N SER A 220 -1.88 10.35 6.69
CA SER A 220 -0.54 10.08 6.18
C SER A 220 -0.57 9.06 5.05
N VAL A 221 0.13 9.36 3.95
CA VAL A 221 0.33 8.42 2.84
C VAL A 221 1.79 8.02 2.77
N THR A 222 2.05 6.71 2.67
CA THR A 222 3.39 6.13 2.57
C THR A 222 3.48 5.22 1.37
N THR A 223 4.38 5.52 0.43
CA THR A 223 4.67 4.64 -0.71
C THR A 223 5.94 3.86 -0.45
N VAL A 224 5.85 2.53 -0.53
CA VAL A 224 6.97 1.62 -0.30
C VAL A 224 7.51 1.13 -1.63
N CYS A 225 8.81 1.32 -1.86
CA CYS A 225 9.51 0.93 -3.08
C CYS A 225 10.59 -0.13 -2.75
N PRO A 226 10.21 -1.40 -2.53
CA PRO A 226 11.17 -2.46 -2.22
C PRO A 226 12.00 -2.86 -3.45
N SER A 227 13.18 -3.40 -3.19
CA SER A 227 13.92 -4.25 -4.12
C SER A 227 13.24 -5.63 -4.22
N ALA A 228 13.95 -6.65 -4.73
CA ALA A 228 13.42 -8.00 -4.76
C ALA A 228 13.01 -8.47 -3.35
N VAL A 229 11.81 -9.03 -3.23
CA VAL A 229 11.27 -9.57 -1.97
C VAL A 229 11.18 -11.08 -2.10
N ASP A 230 11.67 -11.80 -1.08
CA ASP A 230 11.64 -13.26 -1.08
C ASP A 230 10.22 -13.80 -0.89
N THR A 231 9.50 -13.87 -2.00
CA THR A 231 8.13 -14.37 -2.06
C THR A 231 8.00 -15.41 -3.18
N PRO A 232 6.93 -16.23 -3.18
CA PRO A 232 6.66 -17.16 -4.28
C PRO A 232 6.51 -16.50 -5.66
N LEU A 233 6.31 -15.18 -5.71
CA LEU A 233 6.25 -14.41 -6.96
C LEU A 233 7.56 -14.46 -7.76
N ILE A 234 8.70 -14.67 -7.08
CA ILE A 234 10.02 -14.70 -7.70
C ILE A 234 10.52 -16.14 -7.72
N GLY A 235 10.42 -16.80 -8.86
CA GLY A 235 10.79 -18.19 -9.08
C GLY A 235 12.30 -18.47 -9.13
N LEU A 236 13.11 -17.89 -8.22
CA LEU A 236 14.55 -18.12 -8.18
C LEU A 236 14.93 -19.45 -7.55
N LYS A 237 15.97 -20.08 -8.08
CA LYS A 237 16.60 -21.28 -7.49
C LYS A 237 17.15 -20.97 -6.08
N PRO A 238 17.12 -21.94 -5.13
CA PRO A 238 17.56 -21.70 -3.74
C PRO A 238 18.96 -21.10 -3.59
N SER A 239 19.91 -21.54 -4.41
CA SER A 239 21.30 -21.03 -4.42
C SER A 239 21.37 -19.55 -4.79
N LEU A 240 20.60 -19.14 -5.82
CA LEU A 240 20.51 -17.74 -6.26
C LEU A 240 19.77 -16.86 -5.23
N ARG A 241 18.75 -17.39 -4.54
CA ARG A 241 18.09 -16.69 -3.43
C ARG A 241 19.08 -16.37 -2.31
N LYS A 242 19.85 -17.35 -1.86
CA LYS A 242 20.88 -17.16 -0.81
C LYS A 242 21.90 -16.09 -1.22
N LEU A 243 22.39 -16.15 -2.46
CA LEU A 243 23.30 -15.14 -2.98
C LEU A 243 22.66 -13.75 -3.01
N ALA A 244 21.42 -13.61 -3.48
CA ALA A 244 20.71 -12.34 -3.57
C ALA A 244 20.45 -11.73 -2.16
N HIS A 245 20.21 -12.56 -1.14
CA HIS A 245 20.15 -12.11 0.25
C HIS A 245 21.50 -11.63 0.76
N ASN A 246 22.57 -12.38 0.54
CA ASN A 246 23.92 -12.01 0.98
C ASN A 246 24.39 -10.70 0.34
N LEU A 247 24.02 -10.46 -0.90
CA LEU A 247 24.31 -9.21 -1.63
C LEU A 247 23.39 -8.05 -1.25
N GLY A 248 22.36 -8.26 -0.40
CA GLY A 248 21.39 -7.22 -0.02
C GLY A 248 20.44 -6.80 -1.16
N VAL A 249 20.40 -7.57 -2.25
CA VAL A 249 19.48 -7.36 -3.39
C VAL A 249 18.07 -7.83 -3.04
N MET A 250 17.96 -8.88 -2.21
CA MET A 250 16.70 -9.47 -1.77
C MET A 250 16.47 -9.23 -0.28
N ILE A 251 15.22 -9.00 0.10
CA ILE A 251 14.80 -8.77 1.49
C ILE A 251 13.72 -9.75 1.89
N TYR A 252 13.73 -10.24 3.13
CA TYR A 252 12.66 -11.06 3.67
C TYR A 252 11.37 -10.26 3.88
N PRO A 253 10.18 -10.84 3.60
CA PRO A 253 8.90 -10.16 3.79
C PRO A 253 8.73 -9.55 5.18
N GLN A 254 9.10 -10.28 6.23
CA GLN A 254 8.99 -9.85 7.62
C GLN A 254 9.78 -8.56 7.88
N THR A 255 11.01 -8.52 7.39
CA THR A 255 11.90 -7.35 7.56
C THR A 255 11.40 -6.17 6.74
N LEU A 256 10.93 -6.41 5.51
CA LEU A 256 10.35 -5.38 4.66
C LEU A 256 9.14 -4.75 5.33
N VAL A 257 8.17 -5.58 5.73
CA VAL A 257 6.91 -5.13 6.33
C VAL A 257 7.16 -4.35 7.62
N LYS A 258 8.06 -4.84 8.49
CA LYS A 258 8.46 -4.13 9.72
C LYS A 258 8.99 -2.72 9.41
N LYS A 259 9.86 -2.57 8.39
CA LYS A 259 10.40 -1.26 7.97
C LYS A 259 9.32 -0.38 7.34
N ALA A 260 8.44 -0.95 6.52
CA ALA A 260 7.36 -0.25 5.87
C ALA A 260 6.32 0.29 6.88
N LEU A 261 5.87 -0.53 7.82
CA LEU A 261 4.95 -0.15 8.88
C LEU A 261 5.58 0.92 9.80
N ARG A 262 6.84 0.73 10.21
CA ARG A 262 7.54 1.77 10.99
C ARG A 262 7.54 3.11 10.25
N ALA A 263 7.81 3.11 8.96
CA ALA A 263 7.82 4.32 8.16
C ALA A 263 6.41 4.93 8.01
N MET A 264 5.38 4.10 7.83
CA MET A 264 3.98 4.52 7.77
C MET A 264 3.55 5.20 9.08
N PHE A 265 3.84 4.61 10.23
CA PHE A 265 3.51 5.19 11.53
C PHE A 265 4.26 6.50 11.80
N HIS A 266 5.48 6.66 11.26
CA HIS A 266 6.21 7.95 11.29
C HIS A 266 5.77 8.90 10.16
N GLY A 267 4.82 8.48 9.31
CA GLY A 267 4.28 9.25 8.19
C GLY A 267 5.35 9.64 7.15
N LYS A 268 6.30 8.78 6.86
CA LYS A 268 7.27 8.99 5.77
C LYS A 268 6.57 8.83 4.43
N ARG A 269 6.82 9.77 3.49
CA ARG A 269 6.20 9.77 2.16
C ARG A 269 6.63 8.59 1.30
N ILE A 270 7.94 8.37 1.15
CA ILE A 270 8.53 7.29 0.35
C ILE A 270 9.52 6.50 1.20
N VAL A 271 9.51 5.20 1.03
CA VAL A 271 10.40 4.26 1.72
C VAL A 271 11.05 3.32 0.73
N VAL A 272 12.37 3.33 0.71
CA VAL A 272 13.21 2.34 0.05
C VAL A 272 13.89 1.53 1.16
N PRO A 273 13.50 0.26 1.38
CA PRO A 273 13.80 -0.45 2.63
C PRO A 273 15.26 -0.86 2.82
N THR A 274 16.03 -1.05 1.72
CA THR A 274 17.44 -1.51 1.78
C THR A 274 18.40 -0.39 1.39
N LEU A 275 19.62 -0.43 1.95
CA LEU A 275 20.66 0.57 1.65
C LEU A 275 21.08 0.47 0.19
N LEU A 276 21.30 -0.75 -0.31
CA LEU A 276 21.68 -0.97 -1.70
C LEU A 276 20.62 -0.41 -2.67
N ALA A 277 19.32 -0.62 -2.37
CA ALA A 277 18.25 -0.06 -3.18
C ALA A 277 18.24 1.47 -3.15
N LYS A 278 18.57 2.11 -2.02
CA LYS A 278 18.69 3.58 -1.95
C LYS A 278 19.83 4.10 -2.82
N ILE A 279 20.98 3.42 -2.78
CA ILE A 279 22.12 3.75 -3.63
C ILE A 279 21.73 3.57 -5.11
N ALA A 280 21.10 2.44 -5.44
CA ALA A 280 20.60 2.16 -6.79
C ALA A 280 19.63 3.24 -7.28
N VAL A 281 18.67 3.68 -6.46
CA VAL A 281 17.75 4.79 -6.80
C VAL A 281 18.50 6.07 -7.10
N GLY A 282 19.47 6.46 -6.26
CA GLY A 282 20.29 7.65 -6.49
C GLY A 282 21.05 7.54 -7.81
N PHE A 283 21.65 6.39 -8.08
CA PHE A 283 22.39 6.13 -9.30
C PHE A 283 21.48 6.12 -10.54
N CYS A 284 20.35 5.41 -10.49
CA CYS A 284 19.38 5.33 -11.59
C CYS A 284 18.76 6.69 -11.95
N SER A 285 18.69 7.62 -11.01
CA SER A 285 18.17 8.96 -11.27
C SER A 285 19.11 9.83 -12.10
N ILE A 286 20.37 9.42 -12.22
CA ILE A 286 21.44 10.14 -12.93
C ILE A 286 21.87 9.39 -14.20
N LEU A 287 21.64 8.07 -14.26
CA LEU A 287 22.07 7.23 -15.38
C LEU A 287 21.28 7.54 -16.66
N PRO A 288 21.98 7.85 -17.77
CA PRO A 288 21.35 7.89 -19.09
C PRO A 288 20.71 6.54 -19.44
N MET A 289 19.57 6.54 -20.10
CA MET A 289 18.85 5.31 -20.52
C MET A 289 19.71 4.40 -21.43
N HIS A 290 20.70 4.94 -22.12
CA HIS A 290 21.68 4.14 -22.88
C HIS A 290 22.45 3.13 -22.02
N CYS A 291 22.70 3.46 -20.74
CA CYS A 291 23.35 2.53 -19.82
C CYS A 291 22.44 1.34 -19.46
N VAL A 292 21.12 1.56 -19.35
CA VAL A 292 20.15 0.48 -19.14
C VAL A 292 20.12 -0.46 -20.33
N SER A 293 20.14 0.09 -21.56
CA SER A 293 20.24 -0.70 -22.78
C SER A 293 21.53 -1.52 -22.82
N TRP A 294 22.67 -0.89 -22.51
CA TRP A 294 23.94 -1.60 -22.45
C TRP A 294 23.96 -2.74 -21.43
N ILE A 295 23.44 -2.50 -20.21
CA ILE A 295 23.32 -3.53 -19.16
C ILE A 295 22.46 -4.70 -19.64
N ALA A 296 21.34 -4.42 -20.32
CA ALA A 296 20.46 -5.46 -20.85
C ALA A 296 21.14 -6.35 -21.91
N HIS A 297 22.15 -5.82 -22.60
CA HIS A 297 22.91 -6.54 -23.64
C HIS A 297 24.17 -7.25 -23.10
N ILE A 298 24.50 -7.14 -21.82
CA ILE A 298 25.58 -7.94 -21.22
C ILE A 298 25.24 -9.43 -21.41
N PRO A 299 26.16 -10.26 -21.99
CA PRO A 299 25.83 -11.64 -22.40
C PRO A 299 25.18 -12.51 -21.33
N VAL A 300 25.65 -12.39 -20.08
CA VAL A 300 25.08 -13.13 -18.95
C VAL A 300 23.63 -12.68 -18.62
N ILE A 301 23.36 -11.40 -18.67
CA ILE A 301 22.03 -10.83 -18.41
C ILE A 301 21.11 -11.14 -19.59
N LYS A 302 21.58 -10.92 -20.83
CA LYS A 302 20.83 -11.23 -22.04
C LYS A 302 20.38 -12.68 -22.04
N LYS A 303 21.29 -13.64 -21.85
CA LYS A 303 20.98 -15.07 -21.85
C LYS A 303 20.03 -15.52 -20.73
N ASN A 304 20.23 -15.02 -19.50
CA ASN A 304 19.51 -15.53 -18.33
C ASN A 304 18.24 -14.74 -17.98
N VAL A 305 18.07 -13.57 -18.55
CA VAL A 305 16.92 -12.68 -18.23
C VAL A 305 16.16 -12.31 -19.50
N TYR A 306 16.83 -11.87 -20.54
CA TYR A 306 16.17 -11.32 -21.73
C TYR A 306 15.76 -12.42 -22.73
N ASP A 307 16.62 -13.42 -22.96
CA ASP A 307 16.37 -14.51 -23.90
C ASP A 307 15.69 -15.73 -23.22
N ALA A 308 15.58 -15.73 -21.89
CA ALA A 308 14.93 -16.79 -21.12
C ALA A 308 13.40 -16.62 -21.02
N VAL A 309 12.85 -15.55 -21.63
CA VAL A 309 11.43 -15.18 -21.53
C VAL A 309 10.78 -15.13 -22.92
#